data_417ce69d9b2ed547c55ac9e1cc7f6795
#
_entry.id   417ce69d9b2ed547c55ac9e1cc7f6795
#
_cell.length_a   1.000
_cell.length_b   1.000
_cell.length_c   1.000
_cell.angle_alpha   90.00
_cell.angle_beta   90.00
_cell.angle_gamma   90.00
#
_symmetry.space_group_name_H-M   'P 1'
#
loop_
_entity.id
_entity.type
_entity.pdbx_description
1 polymer ?
#
loop_
_entity_poly.entity_id
_entity_poly.type
_entity_poly.pdbx_seq_one_letter_code
_entity_poly.pdbx_strand_id
1 'polypeptide(L)'
;MRARLMDHLVPMGQLAVAAVAGGALLATYSVAQSAREIRDATPYVAIENEPPPKLIVDPPLAAALTQGIVWIQYRVENVHIVPVFGTGALNVSPRVGHLHIHFDDLPWLWADASDLNTIDLAGVPPGQHKVLIDLINANHQIFPGCAACSQTVTFTVPETASTAHPH
;
A
#
# COMPACT_ATOMS: atom_id res chain seq x y z
N MET A 1 -43.56 92.16 30.27
CA MET A 1 -42.10 92.03 30.35
C MET A 1 -41.72 90.59 29.96
N ARG A 2 -40.86 90.48 29.00
CA ARG A 2 -40.55 89.16 28.27
C ARG A 2 -39.63 88.34 29.11
N ALA A 3 -39.98 87.02 29.32
CA ALA A 3 -39.04 86.02 29.83
C ALA A 3 -38.72 85.02 28.66
N ARG A 4 -37.43 84.89 28.42
CA ARG A 4 -36.89 84.01 27.37
C ARG A 4 -36.80 82.58 27.90
N LEU A 5 -37.35 81.66 27.11
CA LEU A 5 -37.17 80.24 27.28
C LEU A 5 -35.83 79.86 26.70
N MET A 6 -34.97 79.19 27.50
CA MET A 6 -33.71 78.65 27.06
C MET A 6 -33.91 77.17 26.83
N ASP A 7 -33.82 76.77 25.56
CA ASP A 7 -33.81 75.36 25.14
C ASP A 7 -32.45 74.71 25.51
N HIS A 8 -32.52 73.69 26.33
CA HIS A 8 -31.40 72.80 26.55
C HIS A 8 -31.56 71.56 25.64
N LEU A 9 -30.84 71.52 24.54
CA LEU A 9 -30.62 70.32 23.70
C LEU A 9 -29.67 69.38 24.43
N VAL A 10 -30.15 68.20 24.76
CA VAL A 10 -29.37 67.10 25.27
C VAL A 10 -28.83 66.31 24.04
N PRO A 11 -27.54 66.09 23.93
CA PRO A 11 -27.00 65.29 22.83
C PRO A 11 -27.31 63.80 23.05
N MET A 12 -27.99 63.19 22.08
CA MET A 12 -28.18 61.74 21.99
C MET A 12 -26.80 61.06 21.81
N GLY A 13 -26.39 60.32 22.85
CA GLY A 13 -25.23 59.50 22.78
C GLY A 13 -25.47 58.33 21.80
N GLN A 14 -24.65 58.24 20.80
CA GLN A 14 -24.59 57.09 19.89
C GLN A 14 -24.02 55.90 20.65
N LEU A 15 -24.86 54.88 20.88
CA LEU A 15 -24.40 53.54 21.29
C LEU A 15 -23.74 52.85 20.09
N ALA A 16 -22.43 52.80 20.11
CA ALA A 16 -21.70 51.95 19.17
C ALA A 16 -21.90 50.48 19.60
N VAL A 17 -22.69 49.73 18.83
CA VAL A 17 -22.78 48.27 18.93
C VAL A 17 -21.53 47.68 18.29
N ALA A 18 -20.59 47.23 19.09
CA ALA A 18 -19.47 46.46 18.61
C ALA A 18 -19.99 45.02 18.24
N ALA A 19 -20.11 44.78 16.94
CA ALA A 19 -20.36 43.42 16.42
C ALA A 19 -19.08 42.61 16.57
N VAL A 20 -19.04 41.73 17.56
CA VAL A 20 -18.02 40.69 17.67
C VAL A 20 -18.30 39.66 16.59
N ALA A 21 -17.58 39.75 15.47
CA ALA A 21 -17.56 38.71 14.45
C ALA A 21 -16.85 37.47 15.02
N GLY A 22 -17.61 36.54 15.60
CA GLY A 22 -17.12 35.26 16.01
C GLY A 22 -16.77 34.45 14.76
N GLY A 23 -15.50 34.46 14.34
CA GLY A 23 -14.99 33.58 13.33
C GLY A 23 -15.02 32.13 13.83
N ALA A 24 -16.00 31.36 13.39
CA ALA A 24 -15.98 29.92 13.59
C ALA A 24 -14.82 29.34 12.78
N LEU A 25 -13.73 28.99 13.44
CA LEU A 25 -12.68 28.15 12.87
C LEU A 25 -13.29 26.77 12.58
N LEU A 26 -13.69 26.54 11.33
CA LEU A 26 -14.01 25.21 10.84
C LEU A 26 -12.70 24.42 10.81
N ALA A 27 -12.43 23.65 11.83
CA ALA A 27 -11.36 22.68 11.83
C ALA A 27 -11.71 21.63 10.75
N THR A 28 -11.06 21.72 9.59
CA THR A 28 -11.11 20.70 8.57
C THR A 28 -10.34 19.50 9.10
N TYR A 29 -11.03 18.49 9.54
CA TYR A 29 -10.42 17.20 9.88
C TYR A 29 -9.91 16.58 8.59
N SER A 30 -8.59 16.59 8.39
CA SER A 30 -7.94 15.80 7.34
C SER A 30 -7.99 14.34 7.78
N VAL A 31 -8.88 13.56 7.22
CA VAL A 31 -8.87 12.11 7.40
C VAL A 31 -7.67 11.60 6.60
N ALA A 32 -6.70 11.00 7.28
CA ALA A 32 -5.59 10.36 6.60
C ALA A 32 -6.14 9.21 5.74
N GLN A 33 -6.06 9.36 4.43
CA GLN A 33 -6.42 8.31 3.50
C GLN A 33 -5.36 7.21 3.55
N SER A 34 -5.80 5.97 3.53
CA SER A 34 -4.89 4.85 3.39
C SER A 34 -4.19 4.89 2.02
N ALA A 35 -3.00 4.30 1.92
CA ALA A 35 -2.32 4.20 0.63
C ALA A 35 -3.15 3.46 -0.44
N ARG A 36 -4.13 2.67 -0.01
CA ARG A 36 -5.09 1.98 -0.88
C ARG A 36 -6.18 2.92 -1.40
N GLU A 37 -6.63 3.89 -0.60
CA GLU A 37 -7.62 4.90 -1.00
C GLU A 37 -7.03 5.98 -1.90
N ILE A 38 -5.73 6.29 -1.74
CA ILE A 38 -5.00 7.23 -2.60
C ILE A 38 -4.75 6.65 -3.98
N ARG A 39 -4.63 5.33 -4.10
CA ARG A 39 -4.63 4.64 -5.39
C ARG A 39 -6.07 4.57 -5.88
N ASP A 40 -6.48 5.55 -6.65
CA ASP A 40 -7.78 5.53 -7.33
C ASP A 40 -8.05 4.16 -7.98
N ALA A 41 -9.33 3.79 -8.01
CA ALA A 41 -9.73 2.59 -8.73
C ALA A 41 -9.15 2.66 -10.16
N THR A 42 -8.40 1.63 -10.53
CA THR A 42 -7.85 1.52 -11.89
C THR A 42 -8.99 1.72 -12.89
N PRO A 43 -8.85 2.59 -13.88
CA PRO A 43 -9.88 2.79 -14.90
C PRO A 43 -10.32 1.44 -15.47
N TYR A 44 -11.63 1.23 -15.58
CA TYR A 44 -12.15 0.02 -16.20
C TYR A 44 -11.77 0.00 -17.69
N VAL A 45 -11.10 -1.06 -18.12
CA VAL A 45 -10.75 -1.33 -19.51
C VAL A 45 -11.18 -2.75 -19.88
N ALA A 46 -11.44 -2.98 -21.15
CA ALA A 46 -11.74 -4.33 -21.61
C ALA A 46 -10.50 -5.22 -21.43
N ILE A 47 -10.70 -6.49 -21.03
CA ILE A 47 -9.61 -7.42 -20.69
C ILE A 47 -8.60 -7.59 -21.83
N GLU A 48 -9.06 -7.55 -23.06
CA GLU A 48 -8.23 -7.66 -24.26
C GLU A 48 -7.28 -6.47 -24.48
N ASN A 49 -7.56 -5.33 -23.85
CA ASN A 49 -6.76 -4.10 -23.96
C ASN A 49 -5.92 -3.81 -22.72
N GLU A 50 -5.99 -4.67 -21.72
CA GLU A 50 -5.15 -4.50 -20.54
C GLU A 50 -3.67 -4.73 -20.85
N PRO A 51 -2.77 -3.87 -20.35
CA PRO A 51 -1.34 -4.12 -20.45
C PRO A 51 -0.96 -5.46 -19.82
N PRO A 52 0.14 -6.10 -20.23
CA PRO A 52 0.59 -7.33 -19.60
C PRO A 52 0.90 -7.12 -18.11
N PRO A 53 0.66 -8.11 -17.26
CA PRO A 53 1.09 -8.06 -15.87
C PRO A 53 2.60 -8.00 -15.77
N LYS A 54 3.10 -7.47 -14.64
CA LYS A 54 4.54 -7.42 -14.37
C LYS A 54 4.78 -7.61 -12.88
N LEU A 55 5.80 -8.37 -12.54
CA LEU A 55 6.34 -8.53 -11.21
C LEU A 55 7.70 -7.81 -11.15
N ILE A 56 7.88 -6.98 -10.15
CA ILE A 56 9.12 -6.29 -9.83
C ILE A 56 9.53 -6.72 -8.44
N VAL A 57 10.73 -7.23 -8.28
CA VAL A 57 11.24 -7.74 -7.01
C VAL A 57 12.55 -7.02 -6.67
N ASP A 58 12.62 -6.49 -5.47
CA ASP A 58 13.83 -5.86 -4.97
C ASP A 58 14.73 -6.90 -4.26
N PRO A 59 16.05 -6.69 -4.18
CA PRO A 59 16.92 -7.53 -3.38
C PRO A 59 16.52 -7.54 -1.90
N PRO A 60 16.85 -8.61 -1.14
CA PRO A 60 16.58 -8.64 0.29
C PRO A 60 17.28 -7.51 1.03
N LEU A 61 16.68 -7.03 2.11
CA LEU A 61 17.27 -6.01 2.96
C LEU A 61 18.49 -6.56 3.69
N ALA A 62 19.67 -6.06 3.32
CA ALA A 62 20.97 -6.59 3.79
C ALA A 62 21.10 -6.59 5.32
N ALA A 63 20.57 -5.59 6.01
CA ALA A 63 20.65 -5.51 7.46
C ALA A 63 19.88 -6.65 8.16
N ALA A 64 18.77 -7.11 7.60
CA ALA A 64 17.98 -8.20 8.16
C ALA A 64 18.65 -9.57 7.96
N LEU A 65 19.39 -9.75 6.87
CA LEU A 65 20.10 -11.01 6.58
C LEU A 65 21.10 -11.38 7.69
N THR A 66 21.72 -10.42 8.36
CA THR A 66 22.63 -10.67 9.48
C THR A 66 21.96 -11.33 10.68
N GLN A 67 20.63 -11.33 10.72
CA GLN A 67 19.81 -11.93 11.76
C GLN A 67 19.09 -13.20 11.27
N GLY A 68 19.39 -13.69 10.06
CA GLY A 68 18.67 -14.79 9.44
C GLY A 68 17.23 -14.44 9.05
N ILE A 69 16.94 -13.15 8.86
CA ILE A 69 15.65 -12.65 8.42
C ILE A 69 15.78 -12.17 6.97
N VAL A 70 14.88 -12.63 6.12
CA VAL A 70 14.87 -12.28 4.69
C VAL A 70 13.61 -11.50 4.41
N TRP A 71 13.75 -10.20 4.17
CA TRP A 71 12.68 -9.31 3.74
C TRP A 71 12.90 -8.93 2.29
N ILE A 72 12.01 -9.42 1.41
CA ILE A 72 12.03 -9.14 -0.02
C ILE A 72 10.79 -8.29 -0.34
N GLN A 73 11.01 -7.08 -0.81
CA GLN A 73 9.91 -6.23 -1.27
C GLN A 73 9.58 -6.53 -2.73
N TYR A 74 8.30 -6.50 -3.07
CA TYR A 74 7.84 -6.67 -4.43
C TYR A 74 6.75 -5.66 -4.79
N ARG A 75 6.56 -5.47 -6.08
CA ARG A 75 5.48 -4.67 -6.66
C ARG A 75 4.92 -5.42 -7.85
N VAL A 76 3.62 -5.27 -8.07
CA VAL A 76 2.96 -5.79 -9.26
C VAL A 76 2.33 -4.65 -10.05
N GLU A 77 2.33 -4.77 -11.36
CA GLU A 77 1.67 -3.84 -12.27
C GLU A 77 0.61 -4.62 -13.07
N ASN A 78 -0.53 -3.98 -13.35
CA ASN A 78 -1.62 -4.49 -14.19
C ASN A 78 -2.26 -5.81 -13.69
N VAL A 79 -2.21 -6.03 -12.38
CA VAL A 79 -2.82 -7.16 -11.69
C VAL A 79 -3.07 -6.79 -10.22
N HIS A 80 -4.13 -7.31 -9.63
CA HIS A 80 -4.41 -7.19 -8.20
C HIS A 80 -4.10 -8.51 -7.50
N ILE A 81 -3.33 -8.45 -6.43
CA ILE A 81 -3.07 -9.59 -5.56
C ILE A 81 -4.27 -9.75 -4.63
N VAL A 82 -5.02 -10.82 -4.83
CA VAL A 82 -6.24 -11.11 -4.05
C VAL A 82 -6.47 -12.62 -3.93
N PRO A 83 -7.10 -13.10 -2.85
CA PRO A 83 -7.39 -14.52 -2.64
C PRO A 83 -8.63 -14.97 -3.45
N VAL A 84 -8.59 -14.75 -4.77
CA VAL A 84 -9.64 -15.18 -5.70
C VAL A 84 -9.07 -16.22 -6.64
N PHE A 85 -9.69 -17.40 -6.66
CA PHE A 85 -9.20 -18.57 -7.37
C PHE A 85 -10.28 -19.14 -8.31
N GLY A 86 -9.81 -19.90 -9.29
CA GLY A 86 -10.64 -20.64 -10.22
C GLY A 86 -10.82 -19.97 -11.58
N THR A 87 -11.26 -20.77 -12.54
CA THR A 87 -11.33 -20.37 -13.95
C THR A 87 -12.30 -19.21 -14.23
N GLY A 88 -13.33 -19.04 -13.37
CA GLY A 88 -14.28 -17.93 -13.50
C GLY A 88 -13.64 -16.54 -13.33
N ALA A 89 -12.50 -16.46 -12.65
CA ALA A 89 -11.80 -15.20 -12.40
C ALA A 89 -10.72 -14.87 -13.45
N LEU A 90 -10.56 -15.70 -14.48
CA LEU A 90 -9.55 -15.45 -15.53
C LEU A 90 -9.92 -14.27 -16.45
N ASN A 91 -11.19 -13.95 -16.55
CA ASN A 91 -11.71 -12.93 -17.47
C ASN A 91 -12.21 -11.68 -16.74
N VAL A 92 -11.82 -11.47 -15.47
CA VAL A 92 -12.15 -10.25 -14.76
C VAL A 92 -11.17 -9.13 -15.10
N SER A 93 -11.67 -7.89 -15.10
CA SER A 93 -10.89 -6.67 -15.29
C SER A 93 -11.16 -5.73 -14.11
N PRO A 94 -10.11 -5.19 -13.45
CA PRO A 94 -8.69 -5.51 -13.65
C PRO A 94 -8.35 -6.97 -13.30
N ARG A 95 -7.26 -7.48 -13.89
CA ARG A 95 -6.79 -8.85 -13.65
C ARG A 95 -6.55 -9.12 -12.18
N VAL A 96 -6.81 -10.34 -11.76
CA VAL A 96 -6.53 -10.82 -10.42
C VAL A 96 -5.52 -11.97 -10.44
N GLY A 97 -4.73 -12.07 -9.39
CA GLY A 97 -3.71 -13.11 -9.24
C GLY A 97 -3.17 -13.18 -7.83
N HIS A 98 -2.15 -13.99 -7.66
CA HIS A 98 -1.43 -14.15 -6.40
C HIS A 98 0.00 -14.59 -6.68
N LEU A 99 0.83 -14.70 -5.64
CA LEU A 99 2.20 -15.17 -5.78
C LEU A 99 2.30 -16.63 -5.37
N HIS A 100 3.10 -17.40 -6.11
CA HIS A 100 3.70 -18.64 -5.63
C HIS A 100 5.15 -18.35 -5.27
N ILE A 101 5.56 -18.77 -4.09
CA ILE A 101 6.89 -18.51 -3.55
C ILE A 101 7.56 -19.84 -3.23
N HIS A 102 8.73 -20.06 -3.84
CA HIS A 102 9.57 -21.21 -3.63
C HIS A 102 10.84 -20.78 -2.94
N PHE A 103 11.24 -21.49 -1.90
CA PHE A 103 12.49 -21.23 -1.19
C PHE A 103 13.45 -22.39 -1.42
N ASP A 104 14.63 -22.11 -1.94
CA ASP A 104 15.66 -23.08 -2.32
C ASP A 104 15.07 -24.21 -3.18
N ASP A 105 15.44 -25.47 -2.87
CA ASP A 105 14.95 -26.65 -3.53
C ASP A 105 13.92 -27.41 -2.66
N LEU A 106 13.20 -26.71 -1.79
CA LEU A 106 12.17 -27.31 -0.97
C LEU A 106 11.06 -27.89 -1.86
N PRO A 107 10.51 -29.06 -1.50
CA PRO A 107 9.50 -29.73 -2.32
C PRO A 107 8.11 -29.11 -2.21
N TRP A 108 7.98 -27.97 -1.58
CA TRP A 108 6.72 -27.26 -1.39
C TRP A 108 6.90 -25.77 -1.69
N LEU A 109 5.80 -25.13 -1.93
CA LEU A 109 5.68 -23.70 -2.11
C LEU A 109 4.54 -23.15 -1.24
N TRP A 110 4.49 -21.84 -1.04
CA TRP A 110 3.29 -21.21 -0.48
C TRP A 110 2.72 -20.17 -1.45
N ALA A 111 1.40 -19.99 -1.34
CA ALA A 111 0.70 -18.95 -2.07
C ALA A 111 0.56 -17.70 -1.17
N ASP A 112 0.96 -16.55 -1.69
CA ASP A 112 0.73 -15.26 -1.04
C ASP A 112 -0.29 -14.46 -1.84
N ALA A 113 -1.43 -14.23 -1.24
CA ALA A 113 -2.53 -13.42 -1.79
C ALA A 113 -2.88 -12.24 -0.85
N SER A 114 -1.92 -11.85 0.00
CA SER A 114 -2.14 -10.84 1.05
C SER A 114 -1.99 -9.39 0.59
N ASP A 115 -1.36 -9.14 -0.57
CA ASP A 115 -1.04 -7.79 -1.08
C ASP A 115 -0.23 -6.93 -0.07
N LEU A 116 0.62 -7.57 0.73
CA LEU A 116 1.46 -6.88 1.71
C LEU A 116 2.73 -6.29 1.08
N ASN A 117 3.01 -6.62 -0.18
CA ASN A 117 4.19 -6.15 -0.93
C ASN A 117 5.53 -6.55 -0.30
N THR A 118 5.54 -7.52 0.60
CA THR A 118 6.74 -8.01 1.28
C THR A 118 6.63 -9.50 1.53
N ILE A 119 7.70 -10.23 1.17
CA ILE A 119 7.91 -11.62 1.55
C ILE A 119 8.78 -11.60 2.79
N ASP A 120 8.35 -12.26 3.85
CA ASP A 120 9.03 -12.33 5.14
C ASP A 120 9.37 -13.78 5.48
N LEU A 121 10.66 -14.07 5.60
CA LEU A 121 11.17 -15.37 6.00
C LEU A 121 12.06 -15.19 7.22
N ALA A 122 11.86 -15.99 8.24
CA ALA A 122 12.66 -15.96 9.46
C ALA A 122 13.33 -17.31 9.71
N GLY A 123 14.47 -17.27 10.41
CA GLY A 123 15.23 -18.48 10.77
C GLY A 123 15.96 -19.11 9.58
N VAL A 124 16.26 -18.32 8.55
CA VAL A 124 17.07 -18.77 7.41
C VAL A 124 18.51 -19.00 7.87
N PRO A 125 19.07 -20.20 7.68
CA PRO A 125 20.42 -20.50 8.15
C PRO A 125 21.47 -19.73 7.36
N PRO A 126 22.70 -19.62 7.88
CA PRO A 126 23.82 -19.08 7.11
C PRO A 126 24.08 -19.90 5.83
N GLY A 127 24.36 -19.20 4.73
CA GLY A 127 24.63 -19.83 3.45
C GLY A 127 24.06 -19.08 2.26
N GLN A 128 24.19 -19.68 1.08
CA GLN A 128 23.58 -19.17 -0.14
C GLN A 128 22.17 -19.71 -0.29
N HIS A 129 21.25 -18.83 -0.63
CA HIS A 129 19.84 -19.12 -0.79
C HIS A 129 19.26 -18.49 -2.05
N LYS A 130 18.12 -19.01 -2.48
CA LYS A 130 17.32 -18.45 -3.58
C LYS A 130 15.84 -18.46 -3.21
N VAL A 131 15.14 -17.43 -3.66
CA VAL A 131 13.68 -17.38 -3.64
C VAL A 131 13.21 -17.19 -5.07
N LEU A 132 12.41 -18.13 -5.58
CA LEU A 132 11.68 -17.97 -6.83
C LEU A 132 10.28 -17.48 -6.51
N ILE A 133 9.87 -16.41 -7.18
CA ILE A 133 8.60 -15.74 -7.01
C ILE A 133 7.89 -15.74 -8.36
N ASP A 134 6.77 -16.42 -8.44
CA ASP A 134 5.93 -16.49 -9.63
C ASP A 134 4.63 -15.72 -9.41
N LEU A 135 4.37 -14.74 -10.26
CA LEU A 135 3.08 -14.07 -10.33
C LEU A 135 2.15 -14.90 -11.22
N ILE A 136 1.11 -15.43 -10.62
CA ILE A 136 0.20 -16.38 -11.26
C ILE A 136 -1.24 -15.87 -11.26
N ASN A 137 -2.02 -16.37 -12.21
CA ASN A 137 -3.43 -16.07 -12.35
C ASN A 137 -4.30 -16.89 -11.36
N ALA A 138 -5.59 -16.65 -11.37
CA ALA A 138 -6.55 -17.33 -10.51
C ALA A 138 -6.64 -18.85 -10.73
N ASN A 139 -6.07 -19.39 -11.81
CA ASN A 139 -6.04 -20.82 -12.12
C ASN A 139 -4.63 -21.44 -11.91
N HIS A 140 -3.80 -20.80 -11.06
CA HIS A 140 -2.45 -21.28 -10.71
C HIS A 140 -1.49 -21.44 -11.91
N GLN A 141 -1.60 -20.56 -12.90
CA GLN A 141 -0.73 -20.53 -14.06
C GLN A 141 -0.05 -19.16 -14.18
N ILE A 142 1.19 -19.15 -14.63
CA ILE A 142 1.85 -17.89 -15.01
C ILE A 142 1.00 -17.23 -16.09
N PHE A 143 0.84 -15.91 -16.00
CA PHE A 143 0.05 -15.17 -16.99
C PHE A 143 0.64 -15.36 -18.40
N PRO A 144 -0.18 -15.72 -19.39
CA PRO A 144 0.28 -15.88 -20.76
C PRO A 144 0.97 -14.62 -21.28
N GLY A 145 2.15 -14.80 -21.91
CA GLY A 145 2.91 -13.69 -22.47
C GLY A 145 3.63 -12.79 -21.48
N CYS A 146 3.59 -13.11 -20.19
CA CYS A 146 4.29 -12.33 -19.15
C CYS A 146 5.71 -12.85 -18.94
N ALA A 147 6.69 -12.23 -19.60
CA ALA A 147 8.10 -12.57 -19.41
C ALA A 147 8.65 -12.18 -18.01
N ALA A 148 8.03 -11.21 -17.37
CA ALA A 148 8.45 -10.68 -16.07
C ALA A 148 7.65 -11.22 -14.89
N CYS A 149 6.83 -12.27 -15.08
CA CYS A 149 6.01 -12.85 -14.02
C CYS A 149 6.73 -13.92 -13.18
N SER A 150 7.97 -14.25 -13.50
CA SER A 150 8.79 -15.18 -12.73
C SER A 150 10.13 -14.51 -12.45
N GLN A 151 10.48 -14.38 -11.17
CA GLN A 151 11.69 -13.70 -10.71
C GLN A 151 12.42 -14.57 -9.68
N THR A 152 13.73 -14.73 -9.86
CA THR A 152 14.57 -15.42 -8.88
C THR A 152 15.48 -14.41 -8.21
N VAL A 153 15.47 -14.39 -6.89
CA VAL A 153 16.37 -13.61 -6.06
C VAL A 153 17.34 -14.54 -5.36
N THR A 154 18.63 -14.30 -5.53
CA THR A 154 19.70 -15.04 -4.82
C THR A 154 20.36 -14.12 -3.81
N PHE A 155 20.70 -14.65 -2.64
CA PHE A 155 21.32 -13.90 -1.57
C PHE A 155 22.17 -14.82 -0.68
N THR A 156 22.96 -14.21 0.18
CA THR A 156 23.76 -14.93 1.17
C THR A 156 23.41 -14.46 2.57
N VAL A 157 23.05 -15.38 3.44
CA VAL A 157 22.91 -15.12 4.88
C VAL A 157 24.30 -15.30 5.50
N PRO A 158 24.85 -14.27 6.20
CA PRO A 158 26.18 -14.35 6.80
C PRO A 158 26.28 -15.41 7.90
N GLU A 159 27.44 -16.01 8.09
CA GLU A 159 27.71 -16.97 9.17
C GLU A 159 27.49 -16.40 10.58
N THR A 160 27.54 -15.07 10.71
CA THR A 160 27.26 -14.36 11.97
C THR A 160 25.76 -14.20 12.27
N ALA A 161 24.90 -14.65 11.38
CA ALA A 161 23.46 -14.61 11.62
C ALA A 161 23.11 -15.49 12.83
N SER A 162 22.47 -14.89 13.81
CA SER A 162 21.99 -15.63 14.98
C SER A 162 20.70 -16.38 14.60
N THR A 163 20.74 -17.69 14.67
CA THR A 163 19.55 -18.54 14.52
C THR A 163 18.75 -18.65 15.83
N ALA A 164 19.15 -17.91 16.88
CA ALA A 164 18.48 -17.95 18.17
C ALA A 164 17.14 -17.22 18.09
N HIS A 165 16.05 -17.96 18.01
CA HIS A 165 14.76 -17.45 18.40
C HIS A 165 14.73 -17.33 19.94
N PRO A 166 14.48 -16.15 20.52
CA PRO A 166 14.10 -16.09 21.92
C PRO A 166 12.71 -16.74 22.07
N HIS A 167 12.63 -17.76 22.88
CA HIS A 167 11.37 -18.38 23.35
C HIS A 167 10.66 -17.46 24.31
#